data_458eb935302844756c4eb644df69d195
#
_entry.id   458eb935302844756c4eb644df69d195
#
_cell.length_a   1.000
_cell.length_b   1.000
_cell.length_c   1.000
_cell.angle_alpha   90.00
_cell.angle_beta   90.00
_cell.angle_gamma   90.00
#
_symmetry.space_group_name_H-M   'P 1'
#
loop_
_entity.id
_entity.type
_entity.pdbx_description
1 polymer ?
#
loop_
_entity_poly.entity_id
_entity_poly.type
_entity_poly.pdbx_seq_one_letter_code
_entity_poly.pdbx_strand_id
1 'polypeptide(L)'
;MKMSKFFSQAEEQKQSEITNSEKEYAHPEQEITDKVIGYFTSGNNIARLNMVERGNLDKEKFAEEVRAYIRNRYTSDDDESTARIYKGFSSFIWGYYIIDKLIADPDISDIKIYDYNRIYFKKLGKRYKADITFRDREDYERFVERCSLRNHVSLSVNNSTQKWTDWSDEKYILRFTAITKMLASNRMTTIHMRKHPKNKKTMDVLKAEGMLTDEMAAIIKRKQEAGEGFLICGKNGSGKTTFMNAAIENIPEQLSIFCVQEAEELFSASERDFGAYHIIEGRGEVNISYSLGDMVTMAQTMDADVIILGDIKGEEAR
;
A
#
# COMPACT_ATOMS: atom_id res chain seq x y z
N MET A 1 -15.09 13.54 55.08
CA MET A 1 -16.18 13.43 54.10
C MET A 1 -16.37 14.67 53.20
N LYS A 2 -15.42 15.62 53.15
CA LYS A 2 -15.47 16.79 52.25
C LYS A 2 -14.41 16.83 51.16
N MET A 3 -13.37 16.02 51.19
CA MET A 3 -12.33 15.97 50.15
C MET A 3 -12.68 15.08 48.93
N SER A 4 -13.50 14.05 49.10
CA SER A 4 -13.86 13.17 47.96
C SER A 4 -14.82 13.81 46.96
N LYS A 5 -15.64 14.79 47.40
CA LYS A 5 -16.54 15.54 46.50
C LYS A 5 -15.82 16.59 45.66
N PHE A 6 -14.68 17.11 46.14
CA PHE A 6 -13.91 18.10 45.36
C PHE A 6 -13.12 17.45 44.22
N PHE A 7 -12.62 16.23 44.43
CA PHE A 7 -11.93 15.49 43.34
C PHE A 7 -12.89 14.98 42.27
N SER A 8 -14.10 14.54 42.67
CA SER A 8 -15.14 14.11 41.73
C SER A 8 -15.65 15.26 40.83
N GLN A 9 -15.82 16.47 41.37
CA GLN A 9 -16.25 17.63 40.59
C GLN A 9 -15.13 18.17 39.66
N ALA A 10 -13.88 18.08 40.06
CA ALA A 10 -12.74 18.47 39.23
C ALA A 10 -12.47 17.47 38.11
N GLU A 11 -12.76 16.18 38.33
CA GLU A 11 -12.69 15.16 37.27
C GLU A 11 -13.87 15.24 36.31
N GLU A 12 -15.09 15.51 36.78
CA GLU A 12 -16.26 15.74 35.94
C GLU A 12 -16.13 17.04 35.12
N GLN A 13 -15.57 18.12 35.67
CA GLN A 13 -15.28 19.33 34.90
C GLN A 13 -14.16 19.12 33.88
N LYS A 14 -13.09 18.41 34.21
CA LYS A 14 -12.05 18.04 33.24
C LYS A 14 -12.57 17.08 32.16
N GLN A 15 -13.49 16.20 32.50
CA GLN A 15 -14.11 15.29 31.55
C GLN A 15 -15.10 15.99 30.62
N SER A 16 -15.82 17.04 31.15
CA SER A 16 -16.69 17.88 30.32
C SER A 16 -15.92 18.90 29.47
N GLU A 17 -14.77 19.38 29.92
CA GLU A 17 -13.87 20.24 29.12
C GLU A 17 -13.13 19.44 28.02
N ILE A 18 -12.85 18.14 28.24
CA ILE A 18 -12.29 17.23 27.22
C ILE A 18 -13.34 16.82 26.19
N THR A 19 -14.63 16.80 26.55
CA THR A 19 -15.73 16.47 25.63
C THR A 19 -16.23 17.67 24.82
N ASN A 20 -15.86 18.89 25.18
CA ASN A 20 -16.27 20.13 24.54
C ASN A 20 -15.12 20.91 23.89
N SER A 21 -13.97 20.29 23.61
CA SER A 21 -13.09 20.82 22.58
C SER A 21 -13.84 20.66 21.25
N GLU A 22 -14.55 21.72 20.86
CA GLU A 22 -15.09 21.89 19.51
C GLU A 22 -13.99 21.47 18.54
N LYS A 23 -14.24 20.38 17.77
CA LYS A 23 -13.36 19.96 16.71
C LYS A 23 -13.34 21.10 15.70
N GLU A 24 -12.32 21.94 15.78
CA GLU A 24 -12.14 23.04 14.86
C GLU A 24 -11.80 22.43 13.50
N TYR A 25 -12.82 22.23 12.67
CA TYR A 25 -12.62 21.80 11.30
C TYR A 25 -11.94 22.94 10.56
N ALA A 26 -10.76 22.67 10.04
CA ALA A 26 -10.00 23.66 9.26
C ALA A 26 -10.75 24.14 8.01
N HIS A 27 -11.79 23.38 7.56
CA HIS A 27 -12.68 23.72 6.45
C HIS A 27 -14.07 23.07 6.64
N PRO A 28 -15.17 23.82 6.40
CA PRO A 28 -16.53 23.28 6.41
C PRO A 28 -16.73 22.06 5.49
N GLU A 29 -16.03 22.01 4.36
CA GLU A 29 -16.07 20.89 3.42
C GLU A 29 -15.51 19.58 3.99
N GLN A 30 -14.52 19.65 4.89
CA GLN A 30 -13.99 18.46 5.55
C GLN A 30 -15.01 17.86 6.51
N GLU A 31 -15.73 18.69 7.26
CA GLU A 31 -16.81 18.23 8.15
C GLU A 31 -17.92 17.55 7.36
N ILE A 32 -18.29 18.12 6.20
CA ILE A 32 -19.30 17.53 5.33
C ILE A 32 -18.79 16.20 4.77
N THR A 33 -17.53 16.13 4.34
CA THR A 33 -16.91 14.90 3.85
C THR A 33 -16.98 13.79 4.89
N ASP A 34 -16.68 14.09 6.16
CA ASP A 34 -16.78 13.14 7.27
C ASP A 34 -18.20 12.64 7.51
N LYS A 35 -19.19 13.54 7.41
CA LYS A 35 -20.61 13.17 7.51
C LYS A 35 -21.04 12.24 6.36
N VAL A 36 -20.57 12.51 5.15
CA VAL A 36 -20.84 11.68 3.97
C VAL A 36 -20.18 10.30 4.13
N ILE A 37 -18.91 10.26 4.56
CA ILE A 37 -18.21 9.00 4.85
C ILE A 37 -19.01 8.22 5.91
N GLY A 38 -19.36 8.84 7.04
CA GLY A 38 -20.13 8.19 8.10
C GLY A 38 -21.47 7.63 7.62
N TYR A 39 -22.18 8.36 6.76
CA TYR A 39 -23.46 7.90 6.20
C TYR A 39 -23.31 6.66 5.31
N PHE A 40 -22.34 6.66 4.39
CA PHE A 40 -22.15 5.54 3.45
C PHE A 40 -21.39 4.36 4.02
N THR A 41 -20.68 4.53 5.15
CA THR A 41 -19.96 3.43 5.84
C THR A 41 -20.75 2.84 7.01
N SER A 42 -22.01 3.24 7.23
CA SER A 42 -22.83 2.76 8.34
C SER A 42 -24.20 2.24 7.88
N GLY A 43 -24.85 1.48 8.75
CA GLY A 43 -26.21 0.97 8.53
C GLY A 43 -26.34 0.17 7.24
N ASN A 44 -27.46 0.36 6.55
CA ASN A 44 -27.75 -0.35 5.30
C ASN A 44 -26.88 0.09 4.11
N ASN A 45 -26.25 1.27 4.19
CA ASN A 45 -25.45 1.79 3.09
C ASN A 45 -24.11 1.07 2.94
N ILE A 46 -23.56 0.52 4.03
CA ILE A 46 -22.34 -0.29 3.97
C ILE A 46 -22.52 -1.54 3.11
N ALA A 47 -23.72 -2.11 3.07
CA ALA A 47 -24.02 -3.25 2.19
C ALA A 47 -23.91 -2.88 0.72
N ARG A 48 -24.31 -1.66 0.33
CA ARG A 48 -24.18 -1.15 -1.04
C ARG A 48 -22.72 -0.89 -1.41
N LEU A 49 -21.95 -0.33 -0.50
CA LEU A 49 -20.51 -0.15 -0.69
C LEU A 49 -19.80 -1.50 -0.91
N ASN A 50 -20.15 -2.52 -0.10
CA ASN A 50 -19.64 -3.88 -0.27
C ASN A 50 -20.06 -4.52 -1.61
N MET A 51 -21.23 -4.17 -2.15
CA MET A 51 -21.65 -4.62 -3.48
C MET A 51 -20.78 -4.02 -4.58
N VAL A 52 -20.39 -2.74 -4.45
CA VAL A 52 -19.42 -2.08 -5.37
C VAL A 52 -18.06 -2.79 -5.31
N GLU A 53 -17.57 -3.06 -4.11
CA GLU A 53 -16.27 -3.72 -3.91
C GLU A 53 -16.23 -5.16 -4.48
N ARG A 54 -17.38 -5.84 -4.49
CA ARG A 54 -17.55 -7.19 -5.07
C ARG A 54 -17.87 -7.18 -6.57
N GLY A 55 -17.97 -6.01 -7.20
CA GLY A 55 -18.36 -5.87 -8.60
C GLY A 55 -19.83 -6.13 -8.90
N ASN A 56 -20.70 -6.27 -7.87
CA ASN A 56 -22.14 -6.51 -8.00
C ASN A 56 -22.94 -5.22 -8.20
N LEU A 57 -22.33 -4.07 -8.00
CA LEU A 57 -22.88 -2.75 -8.28
C LEU A 57 -21.83 -1.93 -9.03
N ASP A 58 -22.24 -1.27 -10.09
CA ASP A 58 -21.38 -0.41 -10.90
C ASP A 58 -20.88 0.78 -10.06
N LYS A 59 -19.55 1.01 -10.09
CA LYS A 59 -18.89 2.03 -9.30
C LYS A 59 -19.35 3.45 -9.68
N GLU A 60 -19.57 3.72 -10.97
CA GLU A 60 -19.98 5.04 -11.42
C GLU A 60 -21.42 5.35 -11.04
N LYS A 61 -22.33 4.36 -11.11
CA LYS A 61 -23.70 4.53 -10.60
C LYS A 61 -23.71 4.85 -9.11
N PHE A 62 -22.89 4.16 -8.34
CA PHE A 62 -22.78 4.46 -6.91
C PHE A 62 -22.16 5.85 -6.67
N ALA A 63 -21.17 6.24 -7.48
CA ALA A 63 -20.59 7.58 -7.43
C ALA A 63 -21.61 8.69 -7.70
N GLU A 64 -22.51 8.47 -8.66
CA GLU A 64 -23.61 9.42 -8.95
C GLU A 64 -24.59 9.54 -7.78
N GLU A 65 -24.93 8.42 -7.11
CA GLU A 65 -25.74 8.45 -5.91
C GLU A 65 -25.11 9.25 -4.78
N VAL A 66 -23.80 9.07 -4.57
CA VAL A 66 -23.05 9.83 -3.55
C VAL A 66 -23.03 11.32 -3.91
N ARG A 67 -22.77 11.68 -5.17
CA ARG A 67 -22.81 13.07 -5.64
C ARG A 67 -24.20 13.69 -5.47
N ALA A 68 -25.25 12.95 -5.83
CA ALA A 68 -26.65 13.39 -5.63
C ALA A 68 -26.97 13.59 -4.14
N TYR A 69 -26.51 12.70 -3.27
CA TYR A 69 -26.69 12.85 -1.82
C TYR A 69 -25.99 14.10 -1.29
N ILE A 70 -24.73 14.37 -1.72
CA ILE A 70 -23.98 15.56 -1.34
C ILE A 70 -24.70 16.82 -1.82
N ARG A 71 -25.08 16.86 -3.10
CA ARG A 71 -25.76 18.00 -3.72
C ARG A 71 -27.05 18.35 -3.00
N ASN A 72 -27.92 17.39 -2.81
CA ASN A 72 -29.24 17.60 -2.22
C ASN A 72 -29.20 17.99 -0.73
N ARG A 73 -28.14 17.60 0.00
CA ARG A 73 -28.12 17.76 1.44
C ARG A 73 -27.19 18.85 1.94
N TYR A 74 -26.14 19.17 1.19
CA TYR A 74 -25.06 20.00 1.71
C TYR A 74 -24.66 21.17 0.79
N THR A 75 -24.76 21.04 -0.51
CA THR A 75 -24.15 22.02 -1.43
C THR A 75 -25.17 22.82 -2.25
N SER A 76 -26.48 22.50 -2.15
CA SER A 76 -27.56 23.24 -2.84
C SER A 76 -27.24 23.55 -4.32
N ASP A 77 -26.81 22.49 -5.05
CA ASP A 77 -26.44 22.53 -6.48
C ASP A 77 -25.11 23.26 -6.84
N ASP A 78 -24.25 23.53 -5.85
CA ASP A 78 -22.86 23.91 -6.13
C ASP A 78 -22.05 22.67 -6.58
N ASP A 79 -21.85 22.56 -7.89
CA ASP A 79 -21.14 21.42 -8.49
C ASP A 79 -19.65 21.38 -8.11
N GLU A 80 -19.01 22.51 -7.90
CA GLU A 80 -17.59 22.57 -7.53
C GLU A 80 -17.36 22.07 -6.10
N SER A 81 -18.16 22.53 -5.14
CA SER A 81 -18.13 22.02 -3.77
C SER A 81 -18.54 20.55 -3.70
N THR A 82 -19.54 20.13 -4.47
CA THR A 82 -19.93 18.71 -4.61
C THR A 82 -18.75 17.85 -5.08
N ALA A 83 -18.03 18.30 -6.10
CA ALA A 83 -16.88 17.57 -6.64
C ALA A 83 -15.72 17.47 -5.63
N ARG A 84 -15.44 18.53 -4.86
CA ARG A 84 -14.41 18.52 -3.83
C ARG A 84 -14.76 17.58 -2.68
N ILE A 85 -15.99 17.61 -2.18
CA ILE A 85 -16.47 16.72 -1.11
C ILE A 85 -16.47 15.27 -1.59
N TYR A 86 -16.98 15.00 -2.82
CA TYR A 86 -16.95 13.68 -3.41
C TYR A 86 -15.51 13.15 -3.57
N LYS A 87 -14.57 14.00 -3.97
CA LYS A 87 -13.16 13.63 -4.06
C LYS A 87 -12.61 13.20 -2.71
N GLY A 88 -12.92 13.91 -1.62
CA GLY A 88 -12.55 13.52 -0.27
C GLY A 88 -13.14 12.16 0.14
N PHE A 89 -14.43 11.96 -0.13
CA PHE A 89 -15.11 10.68 0.08
C PHE A 89 -14.46 9.53 -0.72
N SER A 90 -14.26 9.74 -2.02
CA SER A 90 -13.65 8.75 -2.92
C SER A 90 -12.24 8.38 -2.49
N SER A 91 -11.44 9.38 -2.10
CA SER A 91 -10.09 9.20 -1.58
C SER A 91 -10.07 8.38 -0.29
N PHE A 92 -11.03 8.61 0.62
CA PHE A 92 -11.15 7.81 1.85
C PHE A 92 -11.57 6.36 1.55
N ILE A 93 -12.54 6.15 0.68
CA ILE A 93 -13.12 4.81 0.41
C ILE A 93 -12.19 3.95 -0.45
N TRP A 94 -11.71 4.49 -1.57
CA TRP A 94 -10.94 3.73 -2.58
C TRP A 94 -9.48 4.16 -2.71
N GLY A 95 -9.11 5.34 -2.20
CA GLY A 95 -7.75 5.85 -2.18
C GLY A 95 -7.06 5.62 -0.84
N TYR A 96 -6.13 6.53 -0.54
CA TYR A 96 -5.34 6.53 0.68
C TYR A 96 -5.53 7.82 1.49
N TYR A 97 -6.70 8.46 1.32
CA TYR A 97 -7.12 9.61 2.09
C TYR A 97 -6.10 10.75 2.04
N ILE A 98 -5.71 11.30 3.19
CA ILE A 98 -4.81 12.44 3.23
C ILE A 98 -3.42 12.19 2.63
N ILE A 99 -2.99 10.93 2.51
CA ILE A 99 -1.68 10.58 1.98
C ILE A 99 -1.66 10.39 0.46
N ASP A 100 -2.80 10.49 -0.24
CA ASP A 100 -2.89 10.38 -1.71
C ASP A 100 -1.89 11.29 -2.44
N LYS A 101 -1.72 12.53 -1.94
CA LYS A 101 -0.75 13.48 -2.53
C LYS A 101 0.70 12.98 -2.42
N LEU A 102 1.05 12.30 -1.34
CA LEU A 102 2.38 11.71 -1.18
C LEU A 102 2.57 10.50 -2.08
N ILE A 103 1.49 9.72 -2.31
CA ILE A 103 1.53 8.58 -3.22
C ILE A 103 1.66 9.06 -4.67
N ALA A 104 0.94 10.12 -5.04
CA ALA A 104 0.95 10.68 -6.39
C ALA A 104 2.30 11.32 -6.79
N ASP A 105 3.11 11.78 -5.83
CA ASP A 105 4.42 12.38 -6.09
C ASP A 105 5.43 11.30 -6.55
N PRO A 106 5.92 11.32 -7.81
CA PRO A 106 6.78 10.26 -8.35
C PRO A 106 8.15 10.17 -7.65
N ASP A 107 8.62 11.25 -7.03
CA ASP A 107 9.91 11.30 -6.36
C ASP A 107 9.88 10.68 -4.96
N ILE A 108 8.70 10.43 -4.42
CA ILE A 108 8.55 9.80 -3.10
C ILE A 108 8.58 8.28 -3.26
N SER A 109 9.50 7.65 -2.54
CA SER A 109 9.67 6.19 -2.53
C SER A 109 9.05 5.49 -1.34
N ASP A 110 9.05 6.13 -0.19
CA ASP A 110 8.59 5.53 1.08
C ASP A 110 7.79 6.54 1.90
N ILE A 111 6.74 6.08 2.56
CA ILE A 111 5.92 6.86 3.50
C ILE A 111 5.87 6.08 4.81
N LYS A 112 6.08 6.77 5.94
CA LYS A 112 5.99 6.19 7.29
C LYS A 112 5.04 6.99 8.15
N ILE A 113 4.10 6.31 8.76
CA ILE A 113 3.13 6.89 9.67
C ILE A 113 3.32 6.24 11.03
N TYR A 114 3.77 7.01 12.01
CA TYR A 114 3.99 6.55 13.37
C TYR A 114 2.84 6.90 14.31
N ASP A 115 2.08 7.94 13.95
CA ASP A 115 0.96 8.48 14.73
C ASP A 115 0.14 9.41 13.81
N TYR A 116 -1.05 9.83 14.25
CA TYR A 116 -1.94 10.71 13.50
C TYR A 116 -1.28 12.01 13.01
N ASN A 117 -0.26 12.53 13.70
CA ASN A 117 0.48 13.76 13.39
C ASN A 117 1.98 13.55 13.11
N ARG A 118 2.42 12.30 12.99
CA ARG A 118 3.82 11.93 12.78
C ARG A 118 3.97 11.13 11.48
N ILE A 119 3.87 11.85 10.36
CA ILE A 119 3.98 11.31 9.01
C ILE A 119 5.31 11.77 8.42
N TYR A 120 6.07 10.83 7.88
CA TYR A 120 7.35 11.07 7.23
C TYR A 120 7.36 10.41 5.87
N PHE A 121 8.09 10.99 4.94
CA PHE A 121 8.30 10.42 3.62
C PHE A 121 9.76 10.50 3.20
N LYS A 122 10.14 9.65 2.25
CA LYS A 122 11.48 9.67 1.63
C LYS A 122 11.32 10.11 0.18
N LYS A 123 11.92 11.25 -0.14
CA LYS A 123 11.94 11.85 -1.48
C LYS A 123 13.38 11.99 -1.96
N LEU A 124 13.68 11.45 -3.15
CA LEU A 124 15.03 11.48 -3.74
C LEU A 124 16.12 11.05 -2.75
N GLY A 125 15.87 9.98 -1.99
CA GLY A 125 16.79 9.41 -1.01
C GLY A 125 16.82 10.11 0.36
N LYS A 126 16.25 11.30 0.53
CA LYS A 126 16.21 12.06 1.79
C LYS A 126 14.88 11.93 2.51
N ARG A 127 14.89 12.03 3.83
CA ARG A 127 13.69 11.93 4.68
C ARG A 127 13.19 13.32 5.07
N TYR A 128 11.87 13.49 5.02
CA TYR A 128 11.17 14.72 5.38
C TYR A 128 9.98 14.40 6.27
N LYS A 129 9.61 15.34 7.13
CA LYS A 129 8.33 15.32 7.83
C LYS A 129 7.26 15.87 6.88
N ALA A 130 6.10 15.21 6.80
CA ALA A 130 4.99 15.71 6.00
C ALA A 130 4.25 16.85 6.73
N ASP A 131 3.73 17.77 5.94
CA ASP A 131 2.92 18.91 6.41
C ASP A 131 1.41 18.57 6.46
N ILE A 132 1.09 17.27 6.53
CA ILE A 132 -0.25 16.73 6.63
C ILE A 132 -0.40 15.92 7.90
N THR A 133 -1.58 15.94 8.49
CA THR A 133 -1.91 15.17 9.68
C THR A 133 -3.32 14.59 9.55
N PHE A 134 -3.55 13.43 10.14
CA PHE A 134 -4.92 12.99 10.42
C PHE A 134 -5.51 13.92 11.48
N ARG A 135 -6.82 14.03 11.52
CA ARG A 135 -7.52 14.88 12.45
C ARG A 135 -7.20 14.54 13.91
N ASP A 136 -7.30 13.27 14.26
CA ASP A 136 -7.06 12.72 15.57
C ASP A 136 -6.64 11.23 15.47
N ARG A 137 -6.45 10.60 16.62
CA ARG A 137 -6.06 9.18 16.68
C ARG A 137 -7.13 8.25 16.12
N GLU A 138 -8.40 8.57 16.34
CA GLU A 138 -9.51 7.75 15.84
C GLU A 138 -9.60 7.79 14.31
N ASP A 139 -9.39 8.96 13.72
CA ASP A 139 -9.33 9.14 12.27
C ASP A 139 -8.18 8.31 11.65
N TYR A 140 -7.03 8.30 12.30
CA TYR A 140 -5.91 7.46 11.88
C TYR A 140 -6.20 5.96 12.03
N GLU A 141 -6.79 5.53 13.16
CA GLU A 141 -7.15 4.12 13.35
C GLU A 141 -8.18 3.64 12.32
N ARG A 142 -9.18 4.46 11.95
CA ARG A 142 -10.13 4.17 10.86
C ARG A 142 -9.42 4.03 9.50
N PHE A 143 -8.44 4.88 9.23
CA PHE A 143 -7.62 4.75 8.02
C PHE A 143 -6.85 3.41 8.01
N VAL A 144 -6.21 3.05 9.11
CA VAL A 144 -5.48 1.77 9.24
C VAL A 144 -6.40 0.57 9.04
N GLU A 145 -7.57 0.59 9.70
CA GLU A 145 -8.59 -0.45 9.57
C GLU A 145 -9.06 -0.58 8.11
N ARG A 146 -9.37 0.55 7.47
CA ARG A 146 -9.79 0.57 6.06
C ARG A 146 -8.73 0.00 5.13
N CYS A 147 -7.48 0.40 5.29
CA CYS A 147 -6.38 -0.13 4.48
C CYS A 147 -6.20 -1.64 4.67
N SER A 148 -6.32 -2.14 5.89
CA SER A 148 -6.18 -3.57 6.17
C SER A 148 -7.36 -4.39 5.64
N LEU A 149 -8.59 -3.93 5.85
CA LEU A 149 -9.80 -4.61 5.37
C LEU A 149 -9.84 -4.71 3.84
N ARG A 150 -9.52 -3.62 3.14
CA ARG A 150 -9.47 -3.60 1.67
C ARG A 150 -8.49 -4.63 1.09
N ASN A 151 -7.42 -4.90 1.82
CA ASN A 151 -6.40 -5.87 1.41
C ASN A 151 -6.57 -7.24 2.08
N HIS A 152 -7.72 -7.52 2.72
CA HIS A 152 -8.02 -8.78 3.41
C HIS A 152 -7.00 -9.14 4.49
N VAL A 153 -6.39 -8.13 5.14
CA VAL A 153 -5.39 -8.31 6.19
C VAL A 153 -6.03 -8.10 7.55
N SER A 154 -5.80 -9.03 8.47
CA SER A 154 -6.24 -8.90 9.87
C SER A 154 -5.09 -8.41 10.73
N LEU A 155 -5.26 -7.25 11.34
CA LEU A 155 -4.36 -6.70 12.35
C LEU A 155 -4.92 -7.02 13.74
N SER A 156 -4.29 -7.95 14.45
CA SER A 156 -4.74 -8.44 15.76
C SER A 156 -3.57 -8.71 16.69
N VAL A 157 -3.86 -9.17 17.89
CA VAL A 157 -2.83 -9.59 18.86
C VAL A 157 -1.95 -10.72 18.30
N ASN A 158 -2.57 -11.69 17.65
CA ASN A 158 -1.87 -12.83 17.07
C ASN A 158 -1.12 -12.44 15.77
N ASN A 159 -1.57 -11.36 15.11
CA ASN A 159 -1.01 -10.82 13.87
C ASN A 159 -0.49 -9.40 14.09
N SER A 160 0.40 -9.24 15.06
CA SER A 160 0.90 -7.91 15.48
C SER A 160 1.87 -7.26 14.48
N THR A 161 2.40 -8.02 13.54
CA THR A 161 3.18 -7.52 12.40
C THR A 161 2.64 -8.13 11.13
N GLN A 162 2.32 -7.30 10.14
CA GLN A 162 1.79 -7.76 8.86
C GLN A 162 2.51 -7.07 7.70
N LYS A 163 2.67 -7.81 6.61
CA LYS A 163 3.14 -7.29 5.32
C LYS A 163 2.09 -7.64 4.27
N TRP A 164 1.76 -6.70 3.39
CA TRP A 164 0.89 -6.98 2.24
C TRP A 164 1.22 -6.05 1.09
N THR A 165 0.73 -6.42 -0.09
CA THR A 165 0.88 -5.64 -1.33
C THR A 165 -0.49 -5.21 -1.81
N ASP A 166 -0.64 -3.94 -2.13
CA ASP A 166 -1.85 -3.37 -2.72
C ASP A 166 -1.57 -2.99 -4.19
N TRP A 167 -2.31 -3.62 -5.09
CA TRP A 167 -2.20 -3.44 -6.54
C TRP A 167 -3.24 -2.49 -7.10
N SER A 168 -4.11 -1.93 -6.26
CA SER A 168 -5.28 -1.14 -6.68
C SER A 168 -4.92 0.23 -7.25
N ASP A 169 -3.78 0.83 -6.89
CA ASP A 169 -3.33 2.09 -7.49
C ASP A 169 -2.95 1.88 -8.97
N GLU A 170 -3.31 2.84 -9.82
CA GLU A 170 -3.08 2.73 -11.27
C GLU A 170 -1.61 2.76 -11.65
N LYS A 171 -0.79 3.53 -10.93
CA LYS A 171 0.61 3.84 -11.29
C LYS A 171 1.62 3.07 -10.45
N TYR A 172 1.23 2.68 -9.24
CA TYR A 172 2.15 2.12 -8.26
C TYR A 172 1.65 0.81 -7.67
N ILE A 173 2.59 -0.04 -7.34
CA ILE A 173 2.41 -1.17 -6.44
C ILE A 173 2.80 -0.66 -5.06
N LEU A 174 1.92 -0.77 -4.08
CA LEU A 174 2.14 -0.27 -2.73
C LEU A 174 2.36 -1.42 -1.76
N ARG A 175 3.53 -1.48 -1.17
CA ARG A 175 3.90 -2.51 -0.20
C ARG A 175 3.81 -1.94 1.20
N PHE A 176 2.97 -2.55 2.00
CA PHE A 176 2.73 -2.16 3.38
C PHE A 176 3.48 -3.06 4.34
N THR A 177 3.98 -2.48 5.41
CA THR A 177 4.41 -3.16 6.62
C THR A 177 3.73 -2.46 7.78
N ALA A 178 2.94 -3.21 8.55
CA ALA A 178 2.26 -2.71 9.74
C ALA A 178 2.84 -3.33 11.00
N ILE A 179 2.99 -2.52 12.04
CA ILE A 179 3.28 -2.93 13.41
C ILE A 179 2.15 -2.42 14.27
N THR A 180 1.37 -3.32 14.87
CA THR A 180 0.19 -2.93 15.64
C THR A 180 0.55 -2.17 16.92
N LYS A 181 -0.43 -1.44 17.44
CA LYS A 181 -0.34 -0.67 18.70
C LYS A 181 0.11 -1.51 19.90
N MET A 182 0.01 -2.82 19.85
CA MET A 182 0.46 -3.71 20.92
C MET A 182 1.98 -3.75 21.07
N LEU A 183 2.70 -3.69 19.95
CA LEU A 183 4.17 -3.69 19.93
C LEU A 183 4.75 -2.27 19.92
N ALA A 184 3.94 -1.27 19.58
CA ALA A 184 4.40 0.11 19.49
C ALA A 184 4.38 0.81 20.87
N SER A 185 5.51 1.40 21.28
CA SER A 185 5.63 2.09 22.56
C SER A 185 4.68 3.29 22.71
N ASN A 186 4.32 3.95 21.61
CA ASN A 186 3.34 5.04 21.58
C ASN A 186 1.87 4.54 21.53
N ARG A 187 1.66 3.21 21.57
CA ARG A 187 0.35 2.56 21.47
C ARG A 187 -0.46 2.96 20.22
N MET A 188 0.21 3.28 19.13
CA MET A 188 -0.39 3.55 17.82
C MET A 188 0.16 2.56 16.80
N THR A 189 -0.70 2.08 15.91
CA THR A 189 -0.24 1.24 14.80
C THR A 189 0.72 2.04 13.93
N THR A 190 1.87 1.48 13.61
CA THR A 190 2.82 2.08 12.68
C THR A 190 2.65 1.47 11.31
N ILE A 191 2.54 2.31 10.28
CA ILE A 191 2.48 1.88 8.88
C ILE A 191 3.74 2.37 8.16
N HIS A 192 4.41 1.46 7.48
CA HIS A 192 5.41 1.79 6.46
C HIS A 192 4.86 1.36 5.10
N MET A 193 4.82 2.28 4.18
CA MET A 193 4.38 2.08 2.81
C MET A 193 5.55 2.37 1.87
N ARG A 194 5.87 1.40 1.01
CA ARG A 194 6.87 1.56 -0.06
C ARG A 194 6.19 1.53 -1.40
N LYS A 195 6.55 2.48 -2.26
CA LYS A 195 6.04 2.62 -3.62
C LYS A 195 6.98 1.98 -4.63
N HIS A 196 6.40 1.19 -5.53
CA HIS A 196 7.08 0.67 -6.72
C HIS A 196 6.28 1.07 -7.95
N PRO A 197 6.88 1.74 -8.95
CA PRO A 197 6.19 2.04 -10.20
C PRO A 197 5.74 0.76 -10.92
N LYS A 198 4.50 0.74 -11.44
CA LYS A 198 4.01 -0.34 -12.30
C LYS A 198 4.66 -0.29 -13.68
N ASN A 199 4.98 0.91 -14.17
CA ASN A 199 5.70 1.07 -15.41
C ASN A 199 7.16 0.66 -15.22
N LYS A 200 7.56 -0.39 -15.93
CA LYS A 200 8.92 -0.89 -15.93
C LYS A 200 9.80 -0.04 -16.83
N LYS A 201 11.04 0.13 -16.41
CA LYS A 201 12.08 0.62 -17.30
C LYS A 201 12.48 -0.53 -18.24
N THR A 202 12.48 -0.27 -19.54
CA THR A 202 13.02 -1.19 -20.53
C THR A 202 14.55 -1.10 -20.55
N MET A 203 15.21 -2.08 -21.19
CA MET A 203 16.67 -2.02 -21.39
C MET A 203 17.10 -0.74 -22.12
N ASP A 204 16.29 -0.25 -23.07
CA ASP A 204 16.60 0.99 -23.79
C ASP A 204 16.54 2.23 -22.88
N VAL A 205 15.59 2.29 -21.94
CA VAL A 205 15.52 3.33 -20.93
C VAL A 205 16.75 3.27 -20.02
N LEU A 206 17.15 2.07 -19.59
CA LEU A 206 18.34 1.89 -18.74
C LEU A 206 19.62 2.32 -19.45
N LYS A 207 19.72 2.10 -20.77
CA LYS A 207 20.83 2.63 -21.59
C LYS A 207 20.81 4.16 -21.65
N ALA A 208 19.65 4.73 -21.96
CA ALA A 208 19.49 6.18 -22.03
C ALA A 208 19.82 6.89 -20.72
N GLU A 209 19.54 6.26 -19.59
CA GLU A 209 19.88 6.74 -18.24
C GLU A 209 21.37 6.48 -17.85
N GLY A 210 22.12 5.81 -18.71
CA GLY A 210 23.54 5.51 -18.47
C GLY A 210 23.80 4.38 -17.47
N MET A 211 22.79 3.56 -17.17
CA MET A 211 22.95 2.38 -16.32
C MET A 211 23.66 1.24 -17.05
N LEU A 212 23.47 1.14 -18.38
CA LEU A 212 24.05 0.15 -19.27
C LEU A 212 24.61 0.81 -20.51
N THR A 213 25.68 0.22 -21.07
CA THR A 213 26.12 0.52 -22.45
C THR A 213 25.39 -0.39 -23.44
N ASP A 214 25.42 -0.03 -24.73
CA ASP A 214 24.87 -0.88 -25.79
C ASP A 214 25.56 -2.25 -25.85
N GLU A 215 26.86 -2.29 -25.62
CA GLU A 215 27.63 -3.52 -25.53
C GLU A 215 27.18 -4.42 -24.39
N MET A 216 26.99 -3.84 -23.18
CA MET A 216 26.50 -4.58 -22.01
C MET A 216 25.10 -5.18 -22.28
N ALA A 217 24.19 -4.38 -22.83
CA ALA A 217 22.85 -4.83 -23.17
C ALA A 217 22.87 -5.99 -24.20
N ALA A 218 23.71 -5.89 -25.22
CA ALA A 218 23.89 -6.92 -26.23
C ALA A 218 24.46 -8.23 -25.65
N ILE A 219 25.42 -8.13 -24.71
CA ILE A 219 25.99 -9.30 -24.02
C ILE A 219 24.91 -9.99 -23.18
N ILE A 220 24.15 -9.22 -22.41
CA ILE A 220 23.07 -9.76 -21.56
C ILE A 220 22.04 -10.49 -22.42
N LYS A 221 21.54 -9.85 -23.49
CA LYS A 221 20.57 -10.43 -24.39
C LYS A 221 21.08 -11.77 -24.98
N ARG A 222 22.30 -11.79 -25.51
CA ARG A 222 22.89 -12.99 -26.08
C ARG A 222 23.01 -14.12 -25.07
N LYS A 223 23.33 -13.82 -23.81
CA LYS A 223 23.44 -14.82 -22.75
C LYS A 223 22.07 -15.36 -22.35
N GLN A 224 21.05 -14.50 -22.30
CA GLN A 224 19.67 -14.96 -22.06
C GLN A 224 19.17 -15.86 -23.17
N GLU A 225 19.43 -15.51 -24.45
CA GLU A 225 19.09 -16.32 -25.61
C GLU A 225 19.83 -17.67 -25.62
N ALA A 226 21.04 -17.72 -25.05
CA ALA A 226 21.80 -18.95 -24.88
C ALA A 226 21.39 -19.78 -23.67
N GLY A 227 20.38 -19.37 -22.86
CA GLY A 227 19.96 -20.04 -21.65
C GLY A 227 20.96 -19.96 -20.50
N GLU A 228 21.92 -19.00 -20.56
CA GLU A 228 22.90 -18.84 -19.48
C GLU A 228 22.27 -18.08 -18.29
N GLY A 229 22.40 -18.66 -17.10
CA GLY A 229 21.99 -18.01 -15.84
C GLY A 229 22.98 -16.93 -15.40
N PHE A 230 22.50 -15.96 -14.63
CA PHE A 230 23.36 -14.93 -14.04
C PHE A 230 22.87 -14.50 -12.66
N LEU A 231 23.80 -14.01 -11.85
CA LEU A 231 23.56 -13.50 -10.53
C LEU A 231 23.72 -11.98 -10.52
N ILE A 232 22.72 -11.25 -10.00
CA ILE A 232 22.72 -9.80 -9.89
C ILE A 232 23.06 -9.40 -8.45
N CYS A 233 24.22 -8.81 -8.25
CA CYS A 233 24.70 -8.39 -6.93
C CYS A 233 24.84 -6.88 -6.83
N GLY A 234 24.63 -6.32 -5.65
CA GLY A 234 24.82 -4.89 -5.37
C GLY A 234 24.16 -4.42 -4.08
N LYS A 235 24.49 -3.19 -3.66
CA LYS A 235 23.92 -2.55 -2.46
C LYS A 235 22.40 -2.32 -2.62
N ASN A 236 21.71 -2.15 -1.48
CA ASN A 236 20.32 -1.72 -1.50
C ASN A 236 20.18 -0.36 -2.20
N GLY A 237 19.21 -0.29 -3.15
CA GLY A 237 18.98 0.92 -3.95
C GLY A 237 19.94 1.10 -5.13
N SER A 238 20.78 0.09 -5.47
CA SER A 238 21.67 0.14 -6.64
C SER A 238 20.98 -0.15 -7.98
N GLY A 239 19.67 -0.45 -7.98
CA GLY A 239 18.92 -0.73 -9.19
C GLY A 239 18.82 -2.20 -9.58
N LYS A 240 19.20 -3.16 -8.71
CA LYS A 240 19.11 -4.60 -8.99
C LYS A 240 17.73 -5.03 -9.49
N THR A 241 16.67 -4.72 -8.73
CA THR A 241 15.29 -5.05 -9.10
C THR A 241 14.85 -4.34 -10.38
N THR A 242 15.27 -3.10 -10.57
CA THR A 242 15.01 -2.33 -11.80
C THR A 242 15.63 -3.01 -13.02
N PHE A 243 16.89 -3.40 -12.90
CA PHE A 243 17.59 -4.15 -13.96
C PHE A 243 16.94 -5.52 -14.20
N MET A 244 16.63 -6.28 -13.14
CA MET A 244 16.01 -7.60 -13.27
C MET A 244 14.65 -7.50 -13.97
N ASN A 245 13.83 -6.52 -13.61
CA ASN A 245 12.56 -6.27 -14.28
C ASN A 245 12.73 -5.96 -15.78
N ALA A 246 13.75 -5.19 -16.17
CA ALA A 246 14.06 -4.93 -17.56
C ALA A 246 14.58 -6.20 -18.28
N ALA A 247 15.36 -7.03 -17.58
CA ALA A 247 15.89 -8.27 -18.11
C ALA A 247 14.80 -9.34 -18.33
N ILE A 248 13.77 -9.38 -17.49
CA ILE A 248 12.61 -10.28 -17.65
C ILE A 248 11.95 -10.08 -19.03
N GLU A 249 11.77 -8.84 -19.44
CA GLU A 249 11.12 -8.53 -20.73
C GLU A 249 11.96 -8.92 -21.97
N ASN A 250 13.25 -9.19 -21.80
CA ASN A 250 14.14 -9.68 -22.86
C ASN A 250 14.19 -11.21 -22.96
N ILE A 251 13.62 -11.95 -21.99
CA ILE A 251 13.51 -13.40 -22.09
C ILE A 251 12.58 -13.73 -23.25
N PRO A 252 12.91 -14.71 -24.12
CA PRO A 252 12.03 -15.10 -25.22
C PRO A 252 10.61 -15.41 -24.76
N GLU A 253 9.59 -14.91 -25.49
CA GLU A 253 8.18 -14.99 -25.08
C GLU A 253 7.64 -16.42 -24.97
N GLN A 254 8.20 -17.35 -25.71
CA GLN A 254 7.82 -18.76 -25.71
C GLN A 254 8.28 -19.53 -24.47
N LEU A 255 9.12 -18.94 -23.62
CA LEU A 255 9.63 -19.59 -22.42
C LEU A 255 8.73 -19.34 -21.23
N SER A 256 8.42 -20.39 -20.48
CA SER A 256 7.70 -20.35 -19.20
C SER A 256 8.61 -19.86 -18.09
N ILE A 257 8.17 -18.84 -17.36
CA ILE A 257 8.93 -18.22 -16.27
C ILE A 257 8.28 -18.51 -14.93
N PHE A 258 9.04 -19.10 -14.02
CA PHE A 258 8.68 -19.31 -12.63
C PHE A 258 9.47 -18.32 -11.73
N CYS A 259 8.80 -17.27 -11.26
CA CYS A 259 9.42 -16.24 -10.46
C CYS A 259 9.05 -16.39 -8.99
N VAL A 260 10.02 -16.65 -8.12
CA VAL A 260 9.84 -16.71 -6.66
C VAL A 260 10.48 -15.52 -6.00
N GLN A 261 9.76 -14.90 -5.09
CA GLN A 261 10.23 -13.69 -4.39
C GLN A 261 9.67 -13.61 -2.97
N GLU A 262 10.42 -13.00 -2.07
CA GLU A 262 9.91 -12.68 -0.72
C GLU A 262 8.90 -11.53 -0.76
N ALA A 263 9.13 -10.64 -1.68
CA ALA A 263 8.38 -9.41 -1.82
C ALA A 263 8.06 -9.17 -3.31
N GLU A 264 6.81 -8.95 -3.63
CA GLU A 264 6.28 -8.76 -4.98
C GLU A 264 6.86 -7.50 -5.66
N GLU A 265 8.09 -7.60 -6.17
CA GLU A 265 8.80 -6.54 -6.89
C GLU A 265 9.04 -6.89 -8.36
N LEU A 266 9.07 -8.19 -8.66
CA LEU A 266 9.30 -8.72 -10.01
C LEU A 266 7.97 -9.14 -10.61
N PHE A 267 7.70 -8.71 -11.82
CA PHE A 267 6.49 -9.03 -12.56
C PHE A 267 6.75 -8.92 -14.07
N SER A 268 5.94 -9.47 -14.93
CA SER A 268 5.96 -9.18 -16.37
C SER A 268 4.97 -8.07 -16.71
N ALA A 269 5.35 -7.18 -17.63
CA ALA A 269 4.47 -6.17 -18.20
C ALA A 269 3.74 -6.69 -19.44
N SER A 270 4.26 -7.74 -20.10
CA SER A 270 3.67 -8.41 -21.27
C SER A 270 2.77 -9.57 -20.84
N GLU A 271 1.80 -9.91 -21.68
CA GLU A 271 1.00 -11.14 -21.57
C GLU A 271 1.83 -12.34 -22.04
N ARG A 272 2.63 -12.88 -21.13
CA ARG A 272 3.49 -14.05 -21.35
C ARG A 272 3.26 -15.08 -20.24
N ASP A 273 3.74 -16.31 -20.43
CA ASP A 273 3.72 -17.32 -19.40
C ASP A 273 4.70 -16.94 -18.27
N PHE A 274 4.16 -16.26 -17.27
CA PHE A 274 4.89 -15.73 -16.10
C PHE A 274 4.14 -16.03 -14.81
N GLY A 275 4.57 -17.05 -14.09
CA GLY A 275 4.07 -17.37 -12.76
C GLY A 275 4.87 -16.62 -11.69
N ALA A 276 4.20 -15.75 -10.93
CA ALA A 276 4.80 -15.06 -9.78
C ALA A 276 4.33 -15.69 -8.47
N TYR A 277 5.28 -16.10 -7.66
CA TYR A 277 5.04 -16.78 -6.39
C TYR A 277 5.81 -16.09 -5.26
N HIS A 278 5.30 -16.18 -4.05
CA HIS A 278 5.97 -15.64 -2.87
C HIS A 278 6.20 -16.74 -1.82
N ILE A 279 7.25 -16.58 -1.03
CA ILE A 279 7.54 -17.45 0.10
C ILE A 279 6.58 -17.15 1.26
N ILE A 280 6.28 -18.15 2.06
CA ILE A 280 5.49 -18.02 3.28
C ILE A 280 6.41 -18.30 4.46
N GLU A 281 6.64 -17.30 5.30
CA GLU A 281 7.29 -17.50 6.61
C GLU A 281 6.20 -17.85 7.64
N GLY A 282 6.24 -19.07 8.17
CA GLY A 282 5.31 -19.51 9.21
C GLY A 282 5.41 -18.64 10.46
N ARG A 283 4.28 -18.05 10.85
CA ARG A 283 4.14 -17.24 12.08
C ARG A 283 2.81 -17.57 12.74
N GLY A 284 2.83 -17.78 14.04
CA GLY A 284 1.62 -18.03 14.84
C GLY A 284 1.25 -19.50 14.99
N GLU A 285 -0.05 -19.75 15.21
CA GLU A 285 -0.56 -21.10 15.54
C GLU A 285 -0.49 -22.09 14.36
N VAL A 286 -0.49 -21.58 13.12
CA VAL A 286 -0.34 -22.38 11.91
C VAL A 286 1.08 -22.19 11.40
N ASN A 287 1.96 -23.12 11.73
CA ASN A 287 3.37 -23.09 11.36
C ASN A 287 3.59 -23.67 9.94
N ILE A 288 2.89 -23.10 8.94
CA ILE A 288 3.10 -23.45 7.54
C ILE A 288 4.16 -22.49 6.99
N SER A 289 5.28 -23.03 6.50
CA SER A 289 6.31 -22.24 5.83
C SER A 289 6.65 -22.89 4.49
N TYR A 290 6.85 -22.05 3.49
CA TYR A 290 7.38 -22.43 2.19
C TYR A 290 8.61 -21.56 1.92
N SER A 291 9.77 -22.19 1.96
CA SER A 291 11.05 -21.53 1.70
C SER A 291 11.29 -21.31 0.21
N LEU A 292 12.31 -20.53 -0.11
CA LEU A 292 12.76 -20.35 -1.49
C LEU A 292 13.16 -21.70 -2.13
N GLY A 293 13.82 -22.60 -1.35
CA GLY A 293 14.20 -23.95 -1.81
C GLY A 293 13.01 -24.84 -2.11
N ASP A 294 11.95 -24.80 -1.29
CA ASP A 294 10.72 -25.52 -1.55
C ASP A 294 10.09 -25.10 -2.87
N MET A 295 10.05 -23.77 -3.12
CA MET A 295 9.49 -23.22 -4.35
C MET A 295 10.32 -23.54 -5.58
N VAL A 296 11.66 -23.59 -5.48
CA VAL A 296 12.53 -24.05 -6.58
C VAL A 296 12.25 -25.52 -6.90
N THR A 297 12.03 -26.37 -5.88
CA THR A 297 11.64 -27.77 -6.10
C THR A 297 10.29 -27.87 -6.82
N MET A 298 9.34 -27.01 -6.46
CA MET A 298 8.04 -26.94 -7.18
C MET A 298 8.21 -26.52 -8.62
N ALA A 299 9.06 -25.53 -8.92
CA ALA A 299 9.34 -25.08 -10.27
C ALA A 299 9.77 -26.20 -11.20
N GLN A 300 10.57 -27.15 -10.69
CA GLN A 300 11.02 -28.32 -11.47
C GLN A 300 9.87 -29.26 -11.90
N THR A 301 8.74 -29.21 -11.20
CA THR A 301 7.55 -30.01 -11.51
C THR A 301 6.53 -29.27 -12.36
N MET A 302 6.73 -27.96 -12.58
CA MET A 302 5.78 -27.07 -13.25
C MET A 302 6.23 -26.66 -14.67
N ASP A 303 7.10 -27.46 -15.29
CA ASP A 303 7.57 -27.27 -16.67
C ASP A 303 8.13 -25.84 -16.93
N ALA A 304 8.85 -25.32 -15.95
CA ALA A 304 9.42 -23.97 -16.05
C ALA A 304 10.77 -24.01 -16.81
N ASP A 305 10.87 -23.20 -17.88
CA ASP A 305 12.12 -23.05 -18.63
C ASP A 305 13.10 -22.11 -17.93
N VAL A 306 12.58 -21.11 -17.21
CA VAL A 306 13.37 -20.09 -16.52
C VAL A 306 12.89 -19.94 -15.08
N ILE A 307 13.81 -20.09 -14.13
CA ILE A 307 13.53 -19.84 -12.72
C ILE A 307 14.19 -18.52 -12.33
N ILE A 308 13.39 -17.60 -11.80
CA ILE A 308 13.86 -16.30 -11.28
C ILE A 308 13.69 -16.28 -9.77
N LEU A 309 14.80 -16.05 -9.08
CA LEU A 309 14.80 -15.89 -7.62
C LEU A 309 14.99 -14.42 -7.27
N GLY A 310 13.99 -13.84 -6.63
CA GLY A 310 14.12 -12.53 -5.97
C GLY A 310 15.07 -12.65 -4.78
N ASP A 311 15.36 -11.58 -4.11
CA ASP A 311 16.20 -11.47 -2.90
C ASP A 311 16.66 -12.80 -2.25
N ILE A 312 17.87 -13.27 -2.59
CA ILE A 312 18.48 -14.45 -2.00
C ILE A 312 19.18 -14.04 -0.70
N LYS A 313 18.82 -14.63 0.44
CA LYS A 313 19.34 -14.30 1.76
C LYS A 313 19.63 -15.59 2.57
N GLY A 314 20.62 -15.51 3.47
CA GLY A 314 20.85 -16.61 4.42
C GLY A 314 21.40 -17.88 3.79
N GLU A 315 20.84 -19.03 4.16
CA GLU A 315 21.34 -20.35 3.74
C GLU A 315 21.10 -20.65 2.27
N GLU A 316 20.08 -20.05 1.66
CA GLU A 316 19.76 -20.17 0.22
C GLU A 316 20.85 -19.54 -0.67
N ALA A 317 21.73 -18.72 -0.09
CA ALA A 317 22.85 -18.09 -0.80
C ALA A 317 24.09 -18.99 -0.86
N ARG A 318 24.05 -20.15 -0.22
CA ARG A 318 25.16 -21.15 -0.19
C ARG A 318 24.92 -22.26 -1.19
#